data_a267ad9e50fb2e1650fd418544e85c33
#
_entry.id   a267ad9e50fb2e1650fd418544e85c33
#
_cell.length_a   1.000
_cell.length_b   1.000
_cell.length_c   1.000
_cell.angle_alpha   90.00
_cell.angle_beta   90.00
_cell.angle_gamma   90.00
#
_symmetry.space_group_name_H-M   'P 1'
#
loop_
_entity.id
_entity.type
_entity.pdbx_description
1 polymer ?
#
loop_
_entity_poly.entity_id
_entity_poly.type
_entity_poly.pdbx_seq_one_letter_code
_entity_poly.pdbx_strand_id
1 'polypeptide(L)'
;MNTLGYLERLKRNDQCSEVWWDSSPAVYLPYKQHLLEKYPAAATYIEALMPDDFSQPWGLCSATTNPRLVTAVILEKREYWLSRFNLASLSPSELRKQLYNEVIAEGASMLKPLWVQSAQAEGWICAQVDPVDVRCTERMTARGLELQRLAPNVMVKVPGSLEGLATVEHLVAQGASVNITFCFTVAQFQAGIQAIERGRASARSNGIETGRCKYVITFMIGRFACQPDLTLQAAERGLVLSAEELRWAELMIYEQIQALVAASDVPVKTLLSSIKVDVDERGNKHCWHLEKTGQTATCYTLTPDVVEFLIERESHGKPVMPATEPQKPPASTFSKLVRIPYFYEAYFIDSIEPYDFGNHEAFINACNEANSAHRRLADYCVRLCPVTKPFKRALNALLAAEFGVIA
;
A
#
# COMPACT_ATOMS: atom_id res chain seq x y z
N MET A 1 1.03 -12.14 -34.02
CA MET A 1 1.27 -10.75 -33.56
C MET A 1 1.62 -10.82 -32.09
N ASN A 2 2.83 -10.38 -31.71
CA ASN A 2 3.13 -10.27 -30.27
C ASN A 2 2.21 -9.20 -29.68
N THR A 3 1.16 -9.62 -29.00
CA THR A 3 0.29 -8.71 -28.27
C THR A 3 1.06 -8.22 -27.05
N LEU A 4 1.26 -6.91 -26.98
CA LEU A 4 1.94 -6.27 -25.85
C LEU A 4 1.15 -6.51 -24.57
N GLY A 5 1.85 -6.83 -23.47
CA GLY A 5 1.23 -6.92 -22.14
C GLY A 5 0.76 -5.56 -21.63
N TYR A 6 -0.05 -5.54 -20.56
CA TYR A 6 -0.58 -4.30 -19.98
C TYR A 6 0.55 -3.32 -19.60
N LEU A 7 1.59 -3.78 -18.91
CA LEU A 7 2.70 -2.91 -18.51
C LEU A 7 3.46 -2.35 -19.71
N GLU A 8 3.63 -3.13 -20.77
CA GLU A 8 4.30 -2.65 -21.99
C GLU A 8 3.45 -1.57 -22.67
N ARG A 9 2.13 -1.74 -22.72
CA ARG A 9 1.20 -0.71 -23.20
C ARG A 9 1.27 0.56 -22.33
N LEU A 10 1.33 0.40 -21.02
CA LEU A 10 1.45 1.50 -20.07
C LEU A 10 2.77 2.28 -20.24
N LYS A 11 3.89 1.56 -20.35
CA LYS A 11 5.22 2.18 -20.55
C LYS A 11 5.40 2.86 -21.91
N ARG A 12 4.56 2.55 -22.90
CA ARG A 12 4.51 3.31 -24.16
C ARG A 12 3.91 4.70 -23.99
N ASN A 13 2.99 4.86 -23.03
CA ASN A 13 2.43 6.17 -22.70
C ASN A 13 3.41 6.98 -21.85
N ASP A 14 3.99 6.33 -20.84
CA ASP A 14 5.01 6.92 -19.99
C ASP A 14 6.00 5.85 -19.50
N GLN A 15 7.27 5.98 -19.89
CA GLN A 15 8.32 5.00 -19.57
C GLN A 15 8.62 4.88 -18.09
N CYS A 16 8.26 5.89 -17.29
CA CYS A 16 8.45 5.92 -15.85
C CYS A 16 7.34 5.22 -15.07
N SER A 17 6.28 4.75 -15.73
CA SER A 17 5.21 3.98 -15.09
C SER A 17 5.70 2.61 -14.61
N GLU A 18 5.21 2.18 -13.45
CA GLU A 18 5.62 0.95 -12.78
C GLU A 18 4.41 0.11 -12.35
N VAL A 19 4.56 -1.21 -12.39
CA VAL A 19 3.55 -2.13 -11.82
C VAL A 19 4.19 -2.95 -10.72
N TRP A 20 3.60 -2.90 -9.53
CA TRP A 20 4.08 -3.52 -8.31
C TRP A 20 3.16 -4.66 -7.87
N TRP A 21 3.72 -5.62 -7.16
CA TRP A 21 2.99 -6.71 -6.53
C TRP A 21 2.41 -6.27 -5.18
N ASP A 22 1.08 -6.31 -5.01
CA ASP A 22 0.43 -5.97 -3.72
C ASP A 22 0.24 -7.21 -2.86
N SER A 23 1.34 -7.86 -2.52
CA SER A 23 1.44 -8.95 -1.56
C SER A 23 2.91 -9.21 -1.20
N SER A 24 3.16 -10.18 -0.28
CA SER A 24 4.53 -10.61 -0.01
C SER A 24 5.11 -11.36 -1.21
N PRO A 25 6.39 -11.09 -1.59
CA PRO A 25 7.10 -11.91 -2.58
C PRO A 25 7.14 -13.41 -2.24
N ALA A 26 7.05 -13.79 -0.96
CA ALA A 26 7.05 -15.20 -0.52
C ALA A 26 5.89 -16.04 -1.09
N VAL A 27 4.80 -15.42 -1.56
CA VAL A 27 3.66 -16.11 -2.19
C VAL A 27 3.61 -15.92 -3.71
N TYR A 28 4.57 -15.19 -4.27
CA TYR A 28 4.59 -14.80 -5.68
C TYR A 28 4.72 -16.00 -6.63
N LEU A 29 5.77 -16.81 -6.48
CA LEU A 29 6.01 -17.97 -7.37
C LEU A 29 4.92 -19.04 -7.28
N PRO A 30 4.42 -19.44 -6.09
CA PRO A 30 3.28 -20.34 -5.99
C PRO A 30 2.03 -19.82 -6.69
N TYR A 31 1.78 -18.51 -6.59
CA TYR A 31 0.64 -17.89 -7.27
C TYR A 31 0.81 -17.86 -8.79
N LYS A 32 2.01 -17.52 -9.28
CA LYS A 32 2.35 -17.60 -10.71
C LYS A 32 2.11 -19.01 -11.26
N GLN A 33 2.57 -20.05 -10.55
CA GLN A 33 2.35 -21.43 -10.98
C GLN A 33 0.87 -21.79 -11.08
N HIS A 34 0.06 -21.38 -10.09
CA HIS A 34 -1.39 -21.53 -10.15
C HIS A 34 -2.01 -20.86 -11.40
N LEU A 35 -1.55 -19.65 -11.75
CA LEU A 35 -2.04 -18.94 -12.94
C LEU A 35 -1.63 -19.63 -14.26
N LEU A 36 -0.42 -20.16 -14.35
CA LEU A 36 0.04 -20.93 -15.51
C LEU A 36 -0.81 -22.19 -15.73
N GLU A 37 -1.17 -22.89 -14.65
CA GLU A 37 -2.07 -24.05 -14.71
C GLU A 37 -3.50 -23.67 -15.12
N LYS A 38 -4.00 -22.54 -14.61
CA LYS A 38 -5.38 -22.07 -14.86
C LYS A 38 -5.54 -21.44 -16.25
N TYR A 39 -4.52 -20.75 -16.76
CA TYR A 39 -4.56 -20.01 -18.01
C TYR A 39 -3.40 -20.39 -18.97
N PRO A 40 -3.30 -21.64 -19.40
CA PRO A 40 -2.16 -22.11 -20.21
C PRO A 40 -2.03 -21.36 -21.57
N ALA A 41 -3.12 -20.87 -22.12
CA ALA A 41 -3.12 -20.06 -23.35
C ALA A 41 -2.48 -18.67 -23.18
N ALA A 42 -2.39 -18.18 -21.94
CA ALA A 42 -1.76 -16.90 -21.60
C ALA A 42 -0.35 -17.07 -21.01
N ALA A 43 0.27 -18.25 -21.09
CA ALA A 43 1.54 -18.55 -20.45
C ALA A 43 2.64 -17.52 -20.77
N THR A 44 2.83 -17.16 -22.03
CA THR A 44 3.81 -16.14 -22.45
C THR A 44 3.56 -14.78 -21.80
N TYR A 45 2.29 -14.40 -21.65
CA TYR A 45 1.93 -13.15 -20.97
C TYR A 45 2.18 -13.22 -19.47
N ILE A 46 1.85 -14.36 -18.83
CA ILE A 46 2.11 -14.59 -17.40
C ILE A 46 3.60 -14.52 -17.11
N GLU A 47 4.43 -15.17 -17.95
CA GLU A 47 5.89 -15.14 -17.80
C GLU A 47 6.46 -13.72 -17.93
N ALA A 48 5.93 -12.92 -18.84
CA ALA A 48 6.35 -11.53 -19.01
C ALA A 48 5.91 -10.63 -17.85
N LEU A 49 4.66 -10.77 -17.39
CA LEU A 49 4.11 -9.95 -16.29
C LEU A 49 4.70 -10.35 -14.93
N MET A 50 4.92 -11.65 -14.73
CA MET A 50 5.40 -12.25 -13.48
C MET A 50 6.72 -13.02 -13.70
N PRO A 51 7.85 -12.34 -13.98
CA PRO A 51 9.13 -13.01 -14.14
C PRO A 51 9.58 -13.68 -12.82
N ASP A 52 10.27 -14.83 -12.90
CA ASP A 52 10.64 -15.63 -11.72
C ASP A 52 11.57 -14.89 -10.75
N ASP A 53 12.43 -14.04 -11.29
CA ASP A 53 13.46 -13.29 -10.57
C ASP A 53 13.23 -11.78 -10.56
N PHE A 54 12.03 -11.33 -10.96
CA PHE A 54 11.69 -9.92 -11.15
C PHE A 54 12.62 -9.17 -12.13
N SER A 55 13.39 -9.88 -12.96
CA SER A 55 14.46 -9.29 -13.80
C SER A 55 14.00 -8.75 -15.14
N GLN A 56 12.74 -8.95 -15.50
CA GLN A 56 12.20 -8.50 -16.79
C GLN A 56 11.72 -7.04 -16.73
N PRO A 57 12.09 -6.21 -17.70
CA PRO A 57 11.75 -4.78 -17.70
C PRO A 57 10.24 -4.49 -17.85
N TRP A 58 9.45 -5.49 -18.24
CA TRP A 58 8.03 -5.38 -18.53
C TRP A 58 7.14 -6.12 -17.51
N GLY A 59 7.73 -6.57 -16.41
CA GLY A 59 7.05 -7.32 -15.36
C GLY A 59 6.78 -6.50 -14.10
N LEU A 60 6.21 -7.18 -13.11
CA LEU A 60 6.10 -6.68 -11.76
C LEU A 60 7.49 -6.41 -11.19
N CYS A 61 7.75 -5.18 -10.73
CA CYS A 61 9.11 -4.73 -10.47
C CYS A 61 9.39 -4.35 -9.01
N SER A 62 8.42 -4.33 -8.15
CA SER A 62 8.54 -4.01 -6.72
C SER A 62 7.34 -4.59 -5.96
N ALA A 63 7.30 -4.49 -4.64
CA ALA A 63 6.19 -5.01 -3.86
C ALA A 63 5.71 -4.03 -2.78
N THR A 64 4.40 -3.96 -2.60
CA THR A 64 3.79 -3.34 -1.43
C THR A 64 3.33 -4.41 -0.45
N THR A 65 3.62 -4.20 0.83
CA THR A 65 3.04 -4.99 1.91
C THR A 65 2.31 -4.10 2.91
N ASN A 66 1.58 -4.73 3.79
CA ASN A 66 0.91 -4.10 4.92
C ASN A 66 0.66 -5.15 6.02
N PRO A 67 0.25 -4.76 7.24
CA PRO A 67 0.02 -5.71 8.32
C PRO A 67 -0.94 -6.85 7.98
N ARG A 68 -1.96 -6.60 7.15
CA ARG A 68 -2.93 -7.63 6.73
C ARG A 68 -2.29 -8.69 5.84
N LEU A 69 -1.53 -8.27 4.83
CA LEU A 69 -0.87 -9.16 3.87
C LEU A 69 0.22 -10.00 4.57
N VAL A 70 1.05 -9.36 5.39
CA VAL A 70 2.09 -10.07 6.15
C VAL A 70 1.48 -11.07 7.13
N THR A 71 0.41 -10.68 7.86
CA THR A 71 -0.29 -11.60 8.77
C THR A 71 -0.86 -12.79 8.02
N ALA A 72 -1.45 -12.61 6.84
CA ALA A 72 -1.99 -13.70 6.04
C ALA A 72 -0.90 -14.71 5.65
N VAL A 73 0.24 -14.24 5.16
CA VAL A 73 1.39 -15.07 4.76
C VAL A 73 1.97 -15.85 5.96
N ILE A 74 2.08 -15.22 7.13
CA ILE A 74 2.54 -15.89 8.35
C ILE A 74 1.58 -17.01 8.75
N LEU A 75 0.28 -16.76 8.74
CA LEU A 75 -0.73 -17.73 9.16
C LEU A 75 -0.91 -18.88 8.17
N GLU A 76 -0.70 -18.63 6.87
CA GLU A 76 -0.74 -19.65 5.81
C GLU A 76 0.44 -20.63 5.92
N LYS A 77 1.67 -20.12 6.11
CA LYS A 77 2.91 -20.91 6.20
C LYS A 77 3.49 -20.91 7.61
N ARG A 78 2.64 -21.03 8.64
CA ARG A 78 3.02 -20.86 10.06
C ARG A 78 4.19 -21.70 10.50
N GLU A 79 4.24 -22.98 10.13
CA GLU A 79 5.32 -23.90 10.52
C GLU A 79 6.67 -23.45 9.94
N TYR A 80 6.67 -23.02 8.67
CA TYR A 80 7.85 -22.48 8.01
C TYR A 80 8.40 -21.25 8.75
N TRP A 81 7.53 -20.29 9.08
CA TRP A 81 7.96 -19.06 9.76
C TRP A 81 8.39 -19.33 11.20
N LEU A 82 7.65 -20.15 11.95
CA LEU A 82 7.93 -20.43 13.35
C LEU A 82 9.19 -21.26 13.54
N SER A 83 9.57 -22.14 12.60
CA SER A 83 10.78 -22.94 12.66
C SER A 83 12.07 -22.11 12.77
N ARG A 84 12.02 -20.83 12.46
CA ARG A 84 13.16 -19.91 12.51
C ARG A 84 13.42 -19.34 13.91
N PHE A 85 12.54 -19.59 14.89
CA PHE A 85 12.60 -18.95 16.20
C PHE A 85 12.60 -19.94 17.34
N ASN A 86 13.37 -19.61 18.39
CA ASN A 86 13.23 -20.27 19.69
C ASN A 86 12.09 -19.61 20.47
N LEU A 87 10.88 -20.16 20.36
CA LEU A 87 9.68 -19.60 20.98
C LEU A 87 9.75 -19.50 22.50
N ALA A 88 10.59 -20.33 23.17
CA ALA A 88 10.74 -20.31 24.62
C ALA A 88 11.47 -19.06 25.13
N SER A 89 12.22 -18.37 24.26
CA SER A 89 13.04 -17.21 24.62
C SER A 89 12.42 -15.86 24.26
N LEU A 90 11.27 -15.86 23.58
CA LEU A 90 10.65 -14.65 23.07
C LEU A 90 9.35 -14.30 23.82
N SER A 91 9.15 -13.02 24.07
CA SER A 91 7.85 -12.49 24.42
C SER A 91 6.92 -12.48 23.19
N PRO A 92 5.59 -12.49 23.37
CA PRO A 92 4.64 -12.38 22.26
C PRO A 92 4.87 -11.15 21.35
N SER A 93 5.26 -10.03 21.94
CA SER A 93 5.54 -8.79 21.21
C SER A 93 6.80 -8.89 20.37
N GLU A 94 7.87 -9.49 20.91
CA GLU A 94 9.11 -9.75 20.17
C GLU A 94 8.88 -10.74 19.06
N LEU A 95 8.17 -11.85 19.30
CA LEU A 95 7.84 -12.83 18.27
C LEU A 95 7.05 -12.19 17.12
N ARG A 96 6.01 -11.38 17.43
CA ARG A 96 5.23 -10.66 16.42
C ARG A 96 6.12 -9.76 15.56
N LYS A 97 6.99 -8.98 16.19
CA LYS A 97 7.91 -8.06 15.53
C LYS A 97 8.90 -8.81 14.64
N GLN A 98 9.49 -9.89 15.15
CA GLN A 98 10.46 -10.69 14.41
C GLN A 98 9.81 -11.42 13.24
N LEU A 99 8.62 -12.02 13.40
CA LEU A 99 7.86 -12.63 12.31
C LEU A 99 7.58 -11.63 11.17
N TYR A 100 7.14 -10.41 11.53
CA TYR A 100 6.94 -9.35 10.54
C TYR A 100 8.24 -9.01 9.81
N ASN A 101 9.33 -8.83 10.54
CA ASN A 101 10.63 -8.48 9.99
C ASN A 101 11.18 -9.57 9.06
N GLU A 102 11.02 -10.86 9.41
CA GLU A 102 11.45 -11.99 8.57
C GLU A 102 10.73 -12.03 7.22
N VAL A 103 9.40 -11.83 7.22
CA VAL A 103 8.64 -11.78 5.96
C VAL A 103 9.12 -10.63 5.08
N ILE A 104 9.42 -9.47 5.67
CA ILE A 104 9.95 -8.33 4.91
C ILE A 104 11.37 -8.61 4.41
N ALA A 105 12.25 -9.14 5.26
CA ALA A 105 13.64 -9.44 4.90
C ALA A 105 13.74 -10.49 3.78
N GLU A 106 12.91 -11.55 3.84
CA GLU A 106 12.82 -12.55 2.79
C GLU A 106 12.35 -11.94 1.47
N GLY A 107 11.28 -11.14 1.50
CA GLY A 107 10.78 -10.45 0.32
C GLY A 107 11.80 -9.44 -0.24
N ALA A 108 12.52 -8.72 0.61
CA ALA A 108 13.60 -7.82 0.20
C ALA A 108 14.73 -8.57 -0.51
N SER A 109 15.10 -9.74 0.01
CA SER A 109 16.12 -10.61 -0.59
C SER A 109 15.74 -11.06 -1.99
N MET A 110 14.47 -11.43 -2.21
CA MET A 110 13.95 -11.86 -3.52
C MET A 110 13.99 -10.72 -4.55
N LEU A 111 13.74 -9.49 -4.14
CA LEU A 111 13.71 -8.29 -5.00
C LEU A 111 15.08 -7.64 -5.17
N LYS A 112 16.08 -7.98 -4.34
CA LYS A 112 17.40 -7.34 -4.35
C LYS A 112 18.17 -7.47 -5.67
N PRO A 113 18.12 -8.58 -6.42
CA PRO A 113 18.78 -8.66 -7.72
C PRO A 113 18.29 -7.57 -8.68
N LEU A 114 16.98 -7.38 -8.81
CA LEU A 114 16.40 -6.32 -9.63
C LEU A 114 16.80 -4.93 -9.12
N TRP A 115 16.81 -4.71 -7.79
CA TRP A 115 17.19 -3.44 -7.20
C TRP A 115 18.64 -3.05 -7.55
N VAL A 116 19.55 -4.03 -7.57
CA VAL A 116 20.94 -3.81 -8.00
C VAL A 116 21.00 -3.56 -9.51
N GLN A 117 20.35 -4.39 -10.32
CA GLN A 117 20.38 -4.32 -11.78
C GLN A 117 19.77 -3.01 -12.31
N SER A 118 18.71 -2.53 -11.69
CA SER A 118 18.03 -1.28 -12.07
C SER A 118 18.69 -0.02 -11.51
N ALA A 119 19.89 -0.13 -10.93
CA ALA A 119 20.55 0.97 -10.22
C ALA A 119 19.66 1.63 -9.16
N GLN A 120 18.87 0.83 -8.46
CA GLN A 120 17.94 1.20 -7.38
C GLN A 120 16.63 1.87 -7.86
N ALA A 121 16.34 1.85 -9.15
CA ALA A 121 15.06 2.38 -9.66
C ALA A 121 13.88 1.47 -9.32
N GLU A 122 14.08 0.15 -9.31
CA GLU A 122 13.08 -0.89 -9.08
C GLU A 122 13.55 -1.87 -7.97
N GLY A 123 12.78 -2.92 -7.66
CA GLY A 123 13.17 -3.93 -6.68
C GLY A 123 12.95 -3.52 -5.22
N TRP A 124 12.04 -2.61 -4.97
CA TRP A 124 11.67 -2.15 -3.64
C TRP A 124 10.60 -3.01 -2.97
N ILE A 125 10.66 -3.15 -1.65
CA ILE A 125 9.59 -3.69 -0.84
C ILE A 125 9.15 -2.68 0.22
N CYS A 126 7.84 -2.40 0.30
CA CYS A 126 7.30 -1.55 1.34
C CYS A 126 7.14 -2.31 2.65
N ALA A 127 7.62 -1.74 3.76
CA ALA A 127 7.44 -2.24 5.12
C ALA A 127 6.75 -1.19 5.98
N GLN A 128 5.54 -1.47 6.47
CA GLN A 128 4.72 -0.50 7.18
C GLN A 128 5.05 -0.46 8.67
N VAL A 129 5.13 0.75 9.23
CA VAL A 129 5.20 0.97 10.69
C VAL A 129 3.95 0.43 11.39
N ASP A 130 4.05 0.17 12.69
CA ASP A 130 2.95 -0.44 13.44
C ASP A 130 1.72 0.50 13.47
N PRO A 131 0.54 0.05 13.01
CA PRO A 131 -0.64 0.91 12.88
C PRO A 131 -1.22 1.37 14.22
N VAL A 132 -0.85 0.72 15.32
CA VAL A 132 -1.24 1.13 16.68
C VAL A 132 -0.55 2.43 17.12
N ASP A 133 0.54 2.80 16.45
CA ASP A 133 1.36 3.97 16.78
C ASP A 133 1.05 5.20 15.90
N VAL A 134 -0.02 5.16 15.13
CA VAL A 134 -0.40 6.19 14.13
C VAL A 134 -0.46 7.63 14.68
N ARG A 135 -0.62 7.79 16.00
CA ARG A 135 -0.64 9.07 16.70
C ARG A 135 0.65 9.35 17.50
N CYS A 136 1.76 8.67 17.20
CA CYS A 136 3.01 8.83 17.94
C CYS A 136 4.21 8.86 16.97
N THR A 137 4.69 10.06 16.67
CA THR A 137 5.83 10.32 15.78
C THR A 137 7.08 9.58 16.24
N GLU A 138 7.38 9.59 17.55
CA GLU A 138 8.58 8.98 18.10
C GLU A 138 8.60 7.46 17.90
N ARG A 139 7.48 6.77 18.17
CA ARG A 139 7.38 5.32 17.99
C ARG A 139 7.40 4.93 16.53
N MET A 140 6.69 5.68 15.66
CA MET A 140 6.73 5.44 14.22
C MET A 140 8.13 5.67 13.65
N THR A 141 8.84 6.72 14.08
CA THR A 141 10.21 7.02 13.65
C THR A 141 11.18 5.91 14.08
N ALA A 142 11.13 5.51 15.36
CA ALA A 142 11.97 4.42 15.86
C ALA A 142 11.72 3.12 15.09
N ARG A 143 10.44 2.76 14.87
CA ARG A 143 10.07 1.58 14.09
C ARG A 143 10.50 1.69 12.64
N GLY A 144 10.35 2.86 12.02
CA GLY A 144 10.78 3.11 10.63
C GLY A 144 12.28 2.92 10.45
N LEU A 145 13.11 3.43 11.37
CA LEU A 145 14.57 3.23 11.34
C LEU A 145 14.98 1.76 11.54
N GLU A 146 14.22 0.99 12.34
CA GLU A 146 14.44 -0.45 12.44
C GLU A 146 14.13 -1.17 11.12
N LEU A 147 12.99 -0.85 10.49
CA LEU A 147 12.57 -1.44 9.21
C LEU A 147 13.58 -1.12 8.08
N GLN A 148 14.05 0.12 8.00
CA GLN A 148 15.06 0.53 7.01
C GLN A 148 16.34 -0.32 7.10
N ARG A 149 16.72 -0.76 8.30
CA ARG A 149 17.95 -1.56 8.51
C ARG A 149 17.81 -3.03 8.10
N LEU A 150 16.60 -3.52 7.81
CA LEU A 150 16.40 -4.92 7.41
C LEU A 150 17.06 -5.25 6.09
N ALA A 151 16.98 -4.35 5.12
CA ALA A 151 17.68 -4.46 3.84
C ALA A 151 17.72 -3.11 3.10
N PRO A 152 18.69 -2.90 2.19
CA PRO A 152 18.86 -1.61 1.51
C PRO A 152 17.70 -1.24 0.57
N ASN A 153 16.92 -2.21 0.12
CA ASN A 153 15.74 -2.04 -0.75
C ASN A 153 14.41 -2.07 0.01
N VAL A 154 14.44 -1.83 1.33
CA VAL A 154 13.22 -1.62 2.11
C VAL A 154 12.82 -0.15 2.04
N MET A 155 11.57 0.09 1.68
CA MET A 155 10.90 1.38 1.69
C MET A 155 9.96 1.45 2.88
N VAL A 156 10.18 2.39 3.79
CA VAL A 156 9.36 2.51 5.00
C VAL A 156 7.99 3.10 4.65
N LYS A 157 6.92 2.36 4.98
CA LYS A 157 5.54 2.77 4.72
C LYS A 157 4.93 3.42 5.96
N VAL A 158 4.52 4.69 5.84
CA VAL A 158 4.09 5.58 6.93
C VAL A 158 2.71 6.14 6.65
N PRO A 159 1.77 6.21 7.62
CA PRO A 159 0.45 6.80 7.41
C PRO A 159 0.52 8.31 7.10
N GLY A 160 -0.36 8.82 6.25
CA GLY A 160 -0.50 10.24 5.92
C GLY A 160 -1.30 11.03 6.97
N SER A 161 -1.04 10.82 8.27
CA SER A 161 -1.51 11.67 9.38
C SER A 161 -0.50 12.78 9.68
N LEU A 162 -0.86 13.75 10.51
CA LEU A 162 0.05 14.81 10.95
C LEU A 162 1.34 14.22 11.55
N GLU A 163 1.19 13.26 12.48
CA GLU A 163 2.32 12.59 13.13
C GLU A 163 3.11 11.71 12.16
N GLY A 164 2.42 11.10 11.19
CA GLY A 164 3.06 10.32 10.13
C GLY A 164 3.88 11.20 9.19
N LEU A 165 3.40 12.38 8.83
CA LEU A 165 4.15 13.35 8.03
C LEU A 165 5.40 13.86 8.75
N ALA A 166 5.33 14.12 10.06
CA ALA A 166 6.49 14.42 10.88
C ALA A 166 7.49 13.24 10.90
N THR A 167 6.98 11.99 10.98
CA THR A 167 7.80 10.78 10.86
C THR A 167 8.50 10.70 9.50
N VAL A 168 7.80 10.98 8.41
CA VAL A 168 8.38 11.01 7.05
C VAL A 168 9.54 11.99 6.97
N GLU A 169 9.37 13.21 7.49
CA GLU A 169 10.43 14.22 7.52
C GLU A 169 11.68 13.70 8.24
N HIS A 170 11.52 13.10 9.42
CA HIS A 170 12.63 12.51 10.19
C HIS A 170 13.31 11.35 9.44
N LEU A 171 12.55 10.43 8.84
CA LEU A 171 13.09 9.28 8.12
C LEU A 171 13.86 9.73 6.86
N VAL A 172 13.31 10.66 6.09
CA VAL A 172 13.96 11.21 4.90
C VAL A 172 15.24 11.98 5.27
N ALA A 173 15.24 12.69 6.41
CA ALA A 173 16.44 13.34 6.96
C ALA A 173 17.56 12.34 7.30
N GLN A 174 17.24 11.06 7.52
CA GLN A 174 18.19 9.95 7.72
C GLN A 174 18.47 9.14 6.45
N GLY A 175 18.07 9.63 5.27
CA GLY A 175 18.31 8.97 3.99
C GLY A 175 17.41 7.76 3.72
N ALA A 176 16.21 7.68 4.33
CA ALA A 176 15.28 6.61 4.08
C ALA A 176 14.46 6.83 2.80
N SER A 177 14.21 5.75 2.05
CA SER A 177 13.13 5.70 1.07
C SER A 177 11.80 5.50 1.77
N VAL A 178 10.76 6.25 1.36
CA VAL A 178 9.46 6.23 2.05
C VAL A 178 8.28 6.08 1.11
N ASN A 179 7.23 5.43 1.63
CA ASN A 179 5.91 5.37 1.02
C ASN A 179 4.89 5.96 2.01
N ILE A 180 4.28 7.09 1.67
CA ILE A 180 3.20 7.66 2.49
C ILE A 180 1.90 6.96 2.10
N THR A 181 1.22 6.35 3.06
CA THR A 181 -0.02 5.58 2.84
C THR A 181 -1.21 6.15 3.60
N PHE A 182 -2.41 5.60 3.39
CA PHE A 182 -3.65 6.13 3.93
C PHE A 182 -3.91 7.56 3.47
N CYS A 183 -3.52 7.87 2.22
CA CYS A 183 -3.84 9.15 1.60
C CYS A 183 -5.07 9.01 0.70
N PHE A 184 -5.98 9.93 0.86
CA PHE A 184 -7.28 9.99 0.18
C PHE A 184 -7.59 11.38 -0.37
N THR A 185 -6.81 12.40 0.00
CA THR A 185 -7.07 13.81 -0.33
C THR A 185 -5.88 14.45 -1.03
N VAL A 186 -6.15 15.46 -1.86
CA VAL A 186 -5.11 16.27 -2.53
C VAL A 186 -4.24 16.99 -1.48
N ALA A 187 -4.84 17.47 -0.39
CA ALA A 187 -4.14 18.12 0.71
C ALA A 187 -3.11 17.20 1.38
N GLN A 188 -3.42 15.89 1.57
CA GLN A 188 -2.44 14.92 2.10
C GLN A 188 -1.24 14.76 1.17
N PHE A 189 -1.44 14.78 -0.15
CA PHE A 189 -0.33 14.72 -1.11
C PHE A 189 0.54 15.96 -1.03
N GLN A 190 -0.04 17.16 -0.97
CA GLN A 190 0.72 18.41 -0.79
C GLN A 190 1.56 18.37 0.48
N ALA A 191 0.96 18.03 1.61
CA ALA A 191 1.65 17.95 2.89
C ALA A 191 2.73 16.86 2.90
N GLY A 192 2.50 15.73 2.19
CA GLY A 192 3.46 14.65 2.01
C GLY A 192 4.68 15.11 1.19
N ILE A 193 4.48 15.80 0.08
CA ILE A 193 5.55 16.38 -0.74
C ILE A 193 6.38 17.36 0.09
N GLN A 194 5.74 18.25 0.84
CA GLN A 194 6.41 19.22 1.72
C GLN A 194 7.21 18.53 2.83
N ALA A 195 6.70 17.45 3.43
CA ALA A 195 7.42 16.68 4.45
C ALA A 195 8.69 16.02 3.87
N ILE A 196 8.60 15.44 2.66
CA ILE A 196 9.75 14.88 1.95
C ILE A 196 10.77 15.98 1.63
N GLU A 197 10.32 17.15 1.17
CA GLU A 197 11.17 18.29 0.84
C GLU A 197 11.96 18.77 2.07
N ARG A 198 11.31 18.98 3.21
CA ARG A 198 11.96 19.38 4.48
C ARG A 198 12.95 18.32 4.95
N GLY A 199 12.57 17.03 4.88
CA GLY A 199 13.48 15.92 5.21
C GLY A 199 14.72 15.89 4.32
N ARG A 200 14.58 16.10 3.01
CA ARG A 200 15.71 16.19 2.06
C ARG A 200 16.60 17.41 2.34
N ALA A 201 16.01 18.54 2.69
CA ALA A 201 16.77 19.73 3.06
C ALA A 201 17.60 19.48 4.33
N SER A 202 17.00 18.84 5.35
CA SER A 202 17.69 18.44 6.57
C SER A 202 18.80 17.42 6.32
N ALA A 203 18.54 16.38 5.49
CA ALA A 203 19.56 15.41 5.08
C ALA A 203 20.76 16.10 4.42
N ARG A 204 20.53 17.00 3.47
CA ARG A 204 21.58 17.79 2.79
C ARG A 204 22.43 18.59 3.77
N SER A 205 21.77 19.25 4.73
CA SER A 205 22.47 20.04 5.77
C SER A 205 23.37 19.17 6.66
N ASN A 206 23.00 17.88 6.82
CA ASN A 206 23.77 16.91 7.61
C ASN A 206 24.74 16.06 6.76
N GLY A 207 24.93 16.36 5.48
CA GLY A 207 25.81 15.62 4.58
C GLY A 207 25.31 14.22 4.21
N ILE A 208 24.00 13.96 4.34
CA ILE A 208 23.37 12.68 4.01
C ILE A 208 22.86 12.71 2.57
N GLU A 209 23.33 11.77 1.75
CA GLU A 209 22.94 11.64 0.35
C GLU A 209 21.53 11.04 0.21
N THR A 210 20.65 11.74 -0.53
CA THR A 210 19.28 11.30 -0.80
C THR A 210 18.99 11.07 -2.29
N GLY A 211 19.98 11.22 -3.16
CA GLY A 211 19.82 11.13 -4.61
C GLY A 211 19.37 9.75 -5.11
N ARG A 212 19.58 8.70 -4.30
CA ARG A 212 19.14 7.32 -4.60
C ARG A 212 17.92 6.89 -3.83
N CYS A 213 17.37 7.74 -2.97
CA CYS A 213 16.15 7.45 -2.24
C CYS A 213 14.95 7.51 -3.19
N LYS A 214 14.03 6.59 -3.02
CA LYS A 214 12.74 6.57 -3.76
C LYS A 214 11.63 7.03 -2.84
N TYR A 215 10.79 7.92 -3.34
CA TYR A 215 9.65 8.48 -2.60
C TYR A 215 8.37 8.21 -3.38
N VAL A 216 7.39 7.60 -2.73
CA VAL A 216 6.06 7.43 -3.28
C VAL A 216 4.99 7.87 -2.28
N ILE A 217 3.88 8.39 -2.80
CA ILE A 217 2.70 8.67 -1.99
C ILE A 217 1.57 7.82 -2.56
N THR A 218 0.95 7.01 -1.71
CA THR A 218 -0.08 6.06 -2.10
C THR A 218 -1.46 6.69 -1.99
N PHE A 219 -2.10 6.93 -3.12
CA PHE A 219 -3.53 7.16 -3.17
C PHE A 219 -4.26 5.82 -3.14
N MET A 220 -5.01 5.54 -2.07
CA MET A 220 -5.80 4.32 -1.94
C MET A 220 -7.11 4.46 -2.73
N ILE A 221 -6.97 4.63 -4.04
CA ILE A 221 -8.02 5.08 -4.95
C ILE A 221 -9.32 4.28 -4.81
N GLY A 222 -9.28 2.97 -4.87
CA GLY A 222 -10.48 2.14 -4.81
C GLY A 222 -11.08 1.98 -3.41
N ARG A 223 -10.54 2.69 -2.40
CA ARG A 223 -11.14 2.76 -1.07
C ARG A 223 -11.90 4.06 -0.81
N PHE A 224 -11.67 5.09 -1.62
CA PHE A 224 -12.30 6.38 -1.42
C PHE A 224 -13.82 6.29 -1.58
N ALA A 225 -14.30 5.84 -2.74
CA ALA A 225 -15.72 5.76 -3.03
C ALA A 225 -16.44 4.57 -2.34
N CYS A 226 -15.69 3.66 -1.70
CA CYS A 226 -16.27 2.59 -0.90
C CYS A 226 -16.70 3.04 0.50
N GLN A 227 -16.41 4.29 0.90
CA GLN A 227 -16.81 4.80 2.20
C GLN A 227 -18.29 5.18 2.19
N PRO A 228 -19.04 4.85 3.28
CA PRO A 228 -20.45 5.18 3.38
C PRO A 228 -20.72 6.68 3.24
N ASP A 229 -19.83 7.54 3.75
CA ASP A 229 -20.01 8.98 3.81
C ASP A 229 -20.26 9.62 2.45
N LEU A 230 -19.60 9.14 1.40
CA LEU A 230 -19.83 9.66 0.06
C LEU A 230 -21.31 9.51 -0.38
N THR A 231 -21.88 8.32 -0.14
CA THR A 231 -23.27 8.03 -0.54
C THR A 231 -24.31 8.57 0.47
N LEU A 232 -24.01 8.54 1.76
CA LEU A 232 -24.88 9.06 2.81
C LEU A 232 -25.03 10.59 2.69
N GLN A 233 -23.91 11.31 2.57
CA GLN A 233 -23.94 12.76 2.40
C GLN A 233 -24.54 13.18 1.05
N ALA A 234 -24.41 12.35 0.00
CA ALA A 234 -25.15 12.56 -1.25
C ALA A 234 -26.66 12.46 -1.02
N ALA A 235 -27.11 11.39 -0.36
CA ALA A 235 -28.53 11.16 -0.08
C ALA A 235 -29.15 12.28 0.77
N GLU A 236 -28.44 12.78 1.79
CA GLU A 236 -28.86 13.94 2.60
C GLU A 236 -29.12 15.21 1.75
N ARG A 237 -28.49 15.31 0.59
CA ARG A 237 -28.62 16.43 -0.37
C ARG A 237 -29.57 16.12 -1.52
N GLY A 238 -30.33 15.00 -1.41
CA GLY A 238 -31.23 14.54 -2.46
C GLY A 238 -30.51 14.08 -3.73
N LEU A 239 -29.23 13.65 -3.61
CA LEU A 239 -28.43 13.15 -4.73
C LEU A 239 -28.34 11.63 -4.66
N VAL A 240 -28.42 10.98 -5.82
CA VAL A 240 -28.13 9.54 -5.98
C VAL A 240 -26.91 9.43 -6.89
N LEU A 241 -25.88 8.71 -6.44
CA LEU A 241 -24.67 8.47 -7.22
C LEU A 241 -24.77 7.13 -7.94
N SER A 242 -24.46 7.12 -9.24
CA SER A 242 -24.28 5.89 -10.00
C SER A 242 -22.91 5.25 -9.72
N ALA A 243 -22.74 3.98 -10.08
CA ALA A 243 -21.44 3.31 -9.99
C ALA A 243 -20.34 4.05 -10.76
N GLU A 244 -20.69 4.60 -11.94
CA GLU A 244 -19.77 5.41 -12.74
C GLU A 244 -19.37 6.71 -12.06
N GLU A 245 -20.35 7.41 -11.44
CA GLU A 245 -20.06 8.64 -10.69
C GLU A 245 -19.16 8.40 -9.48
N LEU A 246 -19.27 7.26 -8.82
CA LEU A 246 -18.33 6.85 -7.76
C LEU A 246 -16.91 6.68 -8.30
N ARG A 247 -16.73 6.05 -9.46
CA ARG A 247 -15.41 5.92 -10.09
C ARG A 247 -14.88 7.26 -10.61
N TRP A 248 -15.76 8.13 -11.11
CA TRP A 248 -15.34 9.49 -11.48
C TRP A 248 -14.86 10.30 -10.29
N ALA A 249 -15.48 10.17 -9.10
CA ALA A 249 -14.99 10.83 -7.89
C ALA A 249 -13.52 10.45 -7.60
N GLU A 250 -13.18 9.16 -7.70
CA GLU A 250 -11.83 8.66 -7.48
C GLU A 250 -10.85 9.19 -8.54
N LEU A 251 -11.23 9.13 -9.81
CA LEU A 251 -10.38 9.55 -10.93
C LEU A 251 -10.14 11.07 -10.95
N MET A 252 -11.12 11.87 -10.57
CA MET A 252 -10.97 13.32 -10.50
C MET A 252 -9.98 13.75 -9.41
N ILE A 253 -10.02 13.09 -8.26
CA ILE A 253 -9.02 13.32 -7.19
C ILE A 253 -7.63 12.92 -7.68
N TYR A 254 -7.52 11.76 -8.37
CA TYR A 254 -6.26 11.32 -8.96
C TYR A 254 -5.69 12.34 -9.94
N GLU A 255 -6.50 12.95 -10.81
CA GLU A 255 -6.03 13.97 -11.75
C GLU A 255 -5.48 15.22 -11.05
N GLN A 256 -6.13 15.68 -9.96
CA GLN A 256 -5.59 16.77 -9.14
C GLN A 256 -4.26 16.41 -8.48
N ILE A 257 -4.15 15.18 -7.97
CA ILE A 257 -2.90 14.64 -7.40
C ILE A 257 -1.79 14.63 -8.45
N GLN A 258 -2.07 14.17 -9.67
CA GLN A 258 -1.08 14.12 -10.75
C GLN A 258 -0.61 15.51 -11.17
N ALA A 259 -1.52 16.48 -11.27
CA ALA A 259 -1.18 17.87 -11.53
C ALA A 259 -0.27 18.45 -10.43
N LEU A 260 -0.55 18.15 -9.17
CA LEU A 260 0.26 18.56 -8.03
C LEU A 260 1.66 17.92 -8.05
N VAL A 261 1.75 16.62 -8.31
CA VAL A 261 3.01 15.88 -8.39
C VAL A 261 3.86 16.38 -9.56
N ALA A 262 3.25 16.63 -10.73
CA ALA A 262 3.94 17.17 -11.90
C ALA A 262 4.47 18.59 -11.72
N ALA A 263 3.83 19.38 -10.86
CA ALA A 263 4.28 20.74 -10.52
C ALA A 263 5.37 20.80 -9.43
N SER A 264 5.73 19.64 -8.85
CA SER A 264 6.70 19.55 -7.75
C SER A 264 8.12 19.28 -8.26
N ASP A 265 9.13 19.95 -7.68
CA ASP A 265 10.55 19.64 -7.88
C ASP A 265 11.05 18.46 -7.04
N VAL A 266 10.21 17.93 -6.14
CA VAL A 266 10.52 16.74 -5.33
C VAL A 266 10.32 15.48 -6.19
N PRO A 267 11.29 14.54 -6.26
CA PRO A 267 11.19 13.35 -7.09
C PRO A 267 10.25 12.31 -6.44
N VAL A 268 8.97 12.65 -6.34
CA VAL A 268 7.93 11.79 -5.78
C VAL A 268 7.08 11.20 -6.90
N LYS A 269 6.60 9.96 -6.71
CA LYS A 269 5.62 9.33 -7.61
C LYS A 269 4.32 9.03 -6.89
N THR A 270 3.22 9.16 -7.60
CA THR A 270 1.92 8.63 -7.15
C THR A 270 1.92 7.11 -7.26
N LEU A 271 1.47 6.42 -6.21
CA LEU A 271 1.18 5.00 -6.25
C LEU A 271 -0.32 4.78 -6.06
N LEU A 272 -0.97 4.12 -7.01
CA LEU A 272 -2.37 3.72 -6.91
C LEU A 272 -2.47 2.34 -6.27
N SER A 273 -3.30 2.23 -5.22
CA SER A 273 -3.56 0.98 -4.52
C SER A 273 -5.05 0.71 -4.35
N SER A 274 -5.39 -0.51 -3.93
CA SER A 274 -6.78 -0.95 -3.76
C SER A 274 -7.60 -0.85 -5.04
N ILE A 275 -6.95 -1.12 -6.16
CA ILE A 275 -7.54 -1.11 -7.51
C ILE A 275 -8.77 -2.01 -7.55
N LYS A 276 -9.86 -1.55 -8.17
CA LYS A 276 -11.13 -2.25 -8.24
C LYS A 276 -11.39 -2.77 -9.65
N VAL A 277 -11.78 -4.03 -9.70
CA VAL A 277 -12.41 -4.64 -10.87
C VAL A 277 -13.92 -4.60 -10.63
N ASP A 278 -14.62 -3.88 -11.49
CA ASP A 278 -16.08 -3.77 -11.45
C ASP A 278 -16.72 -4.77 -12.41
N VAL A 279 -17.97 -5.13 -12.15
CA VAL A 279 -18.77 -6.01 -13.01
C VAL A 279 -19.99 -5.23 -13.44
N ASP A 280 -20.20 -5.10 -14.76
CA ASP A 280 -21.37 -4.44 -15.32
C ASP A 280 -22.63 -5.32 -15.22
N GLU A 281 -23.79 -4.76 -15.56
CA GLU A 281 -25.09 -5.47 -15.54
C GLU A 281 -25.13 -6.70 -16.47
N ARG A 282 -24.21 -6.80 -17.42
CA ARG A 282 -24.06 -7.90 -18.35
C ARG A 282 -23.04 -8.95 -17.91
N GLY A 283 -22.44 -8.75 -16.71
CA GLY A 283 -21.41 -9.62 -16.17
C GLY A 283 -20.01 -9.40 -16.75
N ASN A 284 -19.78 -8.33 -17.53
CA ASN A 284 -18.43 -8.03 -18.03
C ASN A 284 -17.61 -7.35 -16.96
N LYS A 285 -16.37 -7.83 -16.78
CA LYS A 285 -15.40 -7.22 -15.88
C LYS A 285 -14.68 -6.06 -16.56
N HIS A 286 -14.49 -4.96 -15.85
CA HIS A 286 -13.70 -3.79 -16.27
C HIS A 286 -12.97 -3.16 -15.08
N CYS A 287 -11.95 -2.36 -15.35
CA CYS A 287 -11.16 -1.72 -14.30
C CYS A 287 -10.81 -0.28 -14.72
N TRP A 288 -11.66 0.67 -14.33
CA TRP A 288 -11.46 2.08 -14.67
C TRP A 288 -10.16 2.66 -14.13
N HIS A 289 -9.68 2.17 -12.98
CA HIS A 289 -8.39 2.59 -12.42
C HIS A 289 -7.20 2.25 -13.32
N LEU A 290 -7.31 1.20 -14.15
CA LEU A 290 -6.28 0.80 -15.11
C LEU A 290 -6.59 1.30 -16.52
N GLU A 291 -7.86 1.42 -16.88
CA GLU A 291 -8.32 1.80 -18.21
C GLU A 291 -8.30 3.31 -18.45
N LYS A 292 -8.59 4.11 -17.37
CA LYS A 292 -8.73 5.58 -17.48
C LYS A 292 -7.53 6.36 -16.93
N THR A 293 -6.49 5.67 -16.49
CA THR A 293 -5.20 6.25 -16.07
C THR A 293 -4.08 5.75 -16.98
N GLY A 294 -2.85 6.17 -16.78
CA GLY A 294 -1.68 5.71 -17.55
C GLY A 294 -1.11 6.75 -18.51
N GLN A 295 -1.62 7.98 -18.45
CA GLN A 295 -1.12 9.11 -19.26
C GLN A 295 0.16 9.73 -18.67
N THR A 296 0.43 9.47 -17.40
CA THR A 296 1.54 10.07 -16.65
C THR A 296 2.26 9.01 -15.81
N ALA A 297 3.49 9.29 -15.41
CA ALA A 297 4.30 8.42 -14.56
C ALA A 297 3.57 8.05 -13.26
N THR A 298 3.07 6.83 -13.20
CA THR A 298 2.30 6.30 -12.06
C THR A 298 2.78 4.90 -11.70
N CYS A 299 2.87 4.63 -10.39
CA CYS A 299 3.05 3.28 -9.88
C CYS A 299 1.66 2.67 -9.59
N TYR A 300 1.45 1.44 -9.99
CA TYR A 300 0.24 0.68 -9.73
C TYR A 300 0.59 -0.52 -8.87
N THR A 301 0.00 -0.69 -7.70
CA THR A 301 0.19 -1.92 -6.95
C THR A 301 -1.04 -2.81 -7.12
N LEU A 302 -0.81 -4.01 -7.67
CA LEU A 302 -1.84 -4.95 -8.07
C LEU A 302 -1.92 -6.12 -7.09
N THR A 303 -3.11 -6.31 -6.51
CA THR A 303 -3.42 -7.50 -5.74
C THR A 303 -3.48 -8.74 -6.64
N PRO A 304 -3.31 -9.95 -6.08
CA PRO A 304 -3.37 -11.19 -6.86
C PRO A 304 -4.60 -11.29 -7.79
N ASP A 305 -5.77 -10.88 -7.31
CA ASP A 305 -7.02 -10.91 -8.08
C ASP A 305 -7.03 -9.90 -9.25
N VAL A 306 -6.38 -8.74 -9.12
CA VAL A 306 -6.23 -7.78 -10.22
C VAL A 306 -5.22 -8.29 -11.26
N VAL A 307 -4.14 -8.95 -10.82
CA VAL A 307 -3.20 -9.62 -11.73
C VAL A 307 -3.91 -10.71 -12.52
N GLU A 308 -4.70 -11.54 -11.84
CA GLU A 308 -5.50 -12.58 -12.50
C GLU A 308 -6.51 -11.99 -13.49
N PHE A 309 -7.18 -10.89 -13.14
CA PHE A 309 -8.07 -10.18 -14.07
C PHE A 309 -7.34 -9.75 -15.36
N LEU A 310 -6.13 -9.21 -15.27
CA LEU A 310 -5.34 -8.85 -16.47
C LEU A 310 -5.05 -10.07 -17.35
N ILE A 311 -4.68 -11.19 -16.72
CA ILE A 311 -4.37 -12.45 -17.40
C ILE A 311 -5.64 -13.05 -18.05
N GLU A 312 -6.76 -13.05 -17.34
CA GLU A 312 -8.06 -13.47 -17.87
C GLU A 312 -8.45 -12.67 -19.12
N ARG A 313 -8.29 -11.34 -19.06
CA ARG A 313 -8.59 -10.45 -20.19
C ARG A 313 -7.69 -10.72 -21.41
N GLU A 314 -6.39 -10.95 -21.19
CA GLU A 314 -5.45 -11.32 -22.26
C GLU A 314 -5.80 -12.70 -22.85
N SER A 315 -6.11 -13.69 -22.02
CA SER A 315 -6.45 -15.05 -22.47
C SER A 315 -7.70 -15.09 -23.37
N HIS A 316 -8.61 -14.13 -23.16
CA HIS A 316 -9.83 -13.98 -23.97
C HIS A 316 -9.67 -13.03 -25.17
N GLY A 317 -8.48 -12.55 -25.45
CA GLY A 317 -8.22 -11.59 -26.54
C GLY A 317 -8.89 -10.21 -26.34
N LYS A 318 -9.21 -9.84 -25.11
CA LYS A 318 -9.83 -8.56 -24.71
C LYS A 318 -8.92 -7.81 -23.73
N PRO A 319 -7.69 -7.42 -24.13
CA PRO A 319 -6.73 -6.83 -23.22
C PRO A 319 -7.24 -5.53 -22.58
N VAL A 320 -6.74 -5.25 -21.38
CA VAL A 320 -6.94 -3.95 -20.74
C VAL A 320 -6.05 -2.92 -21.43
N MET A 321 -6.64 -1.81 -21.84
CA MET A 321 -5.96 -0.73 -22.55
C MET A 321 -5.89 0.50 -21.63
N PRO A 322 -4.69 0.96 -21.22
CA PRO A 322 -4.56 2.21 -20.49
C PRO A 322 -4.88 3.39 -21.41
N ALA A 323 -5.56 4.40 -20.89
CA ALA A 323 -5.85 5.61 -21.65
C ALA A 323 -4.54 6.33 -22.05
N THR A 324 -4.53 6.89 -23.24
CA THR A 324 -3.41 7.69 -23.77
C THR A 324 -3.59 9.19 -23.54
N GLU A 325 -4.81 9.60 -23.22
CA GLU A 325 -5.19 10.99 -22.96
C GLU A 325 -6.06 11.08 -21.70
N PRO A 326 -5.99 12.21 -20.96
CA PRO A 326 -6.83 12.42 -19.78
C PRO A 326 -8.32 12.31 -20.14
N GLN A 327 -9.04 11.49 -19.39
CA GLN A 327 -10.47 11.31 -19.54
C GLN A 327 -11.20 12.33 -18.63
N LYS A 328 -12.24 12.97 -19.15
CA LYS A 328 -13.03 13.97 -18.39
C LYS A 328 -14.39 13.41 -17.99
N PRO A 329 -14.82 13.63 -16.75
CA PRO A 329 -16.16 13.28 -16.33
C PRO A 329 -17.20 14.15 -17.07
N PRO A 330 -18.45 13.70 -17.20
CA PRO A 330 -19.56 14.58 -17.59
C PRO A 330 -19.63 15.80 -16.65
N ALA A 331 -19.89 16.99 -17.20
CA ALA A 331 -19.99 18.24 -16.41
C ALA A 331 -21.04 18.13 -15.27
N SER A 332 -22.12 17.41 -15.50
CA SER A 332 -23.15 17.12 -14.48
C SER A 332 -22.59 16.31 -13.30
N THR A 333 -21.66 15.37 -13.53
CA THR A 333 -21.01 14.56 -12.50
C THR A 333 -20.19 15.45 -11.56
N PHE A 334 -19.36 16.33 -12.10
CA PHE A 334 -18.59 17.27 -11.27
C PHE A 334 -19.50 18.17 -10.44
N SER A 335 -20.50 18.82 -11.09
CA SER A 335 -21.45 19.70 -10.39
C SER A 335 -22.25 19.00 -9.29
N LYS A 336 -22.42 17.70 -9.38
CA LYS A 336 -23.06 16.85 -8.38
C LYS A 336 -22.11 16.55 -7.22
N LEU A 337 -20.89 16.08 -7.54
CA LEU A 337 -19.89 15.64 -6.55
C LEU A 337 -19.39 16.77 -5.66
N VAL A 338 -19.16 17.98 -6.18
CA VAL A 338 -18.68 19.13 -5.38
C VAL A 338 -19.65 19.59 -4.31
N ARG A 339 -20.92 19.17 -4.38
CA ARG A 339 -21.93 19.45 -3.35
C ARG A 339 -21.85 18.52 -2.15
N ILE A 340 -21.01 17.47 -2.22
CA ILE A 340 -20.84 16.44 -1.19
C ILE A 340 -19.59 16.78 -0.40
N PRO A 341 -19.67 17.10 0.91
CA PRO A 341 -18.54 17.51 1.73
C PRO A 341 -17.38 16.52 1.69
N TYR A 342 -17.66 15.22 1.81
CA TYR A 342 -16.65 14.17 1.74
C TYR A 342 -15.80 14.21 0.45
N PHE A 343 -16.44 14.45 -0.72
CA PHE A 343 -15.71 14.63 -1.97
C PHE A 343 -15.01 15.99 -2.03
N TYR A 344 -15.66 17.05 -1.58
CA TYR A 344 -15.11 18.41 -1.55
C TYR A 344 -13.80 18.46 -0.75
N GLU A 345 -13.79 17.88 0.44
CA GLU A 345 -12.60 17.78 1.31
C GLU A 345 -11.46 17.00 0.67
N ALA A 346 -11.75 15.98 -0.13
CA ALA A 346 -10.73 15.20 -0.79
C ALA A 346 -10.16 15.86 -2.05
N TYR A 347 -10.99 16.63 -2.76
CA TYR A 347 -10.68 17.18 -4.06
C TYR A 347 -9.94 18.52 -4.00
N PHE A 348 -10.37 19.43 -3.10
CA PHE A 348 -9.78 20.76 -2.98
C PHE A 348 -8.63 20.77 -1.97
N ILE A 349 -7.51 21.38 -2.38
CA ILE A 349 -6.24 21.34 -1.64
C ILE A 349 -6.30 22.06 -0.28
N ASP A 350 -7.12 23.10 -0.17
CA ASP A 350 -7.25 23.95 1.04
C ASP A 350 -8.49 23.61 1.87
N SER A 351 -9.09 22.43 1.68
CA SER A 351 -10.38 22.09 2.30
C SER A 351 -10.26 21.26 3.59
N ILE A 352 -9.09 20.73 3.88
CA ILE A 352 -8.81 19.96 5.10
C ILE A 352 -7.40 20.25 5.60
N GLU A 353 -7.27 20.51 6.89
CA GLU A 353 -6.00 20.82 7.53
C GLU A 353 -5.24 19.55 7.95
N PRO A 354 -3.90 19.60 8.06
CA PRO A 354 -3.09 18.41 8.41
C PRO A 354 -3.47 17.75 9.74
N TYR A 355 -3.96 18.50 10.73
CA TYR A 355 -4.39 17.92 12.02
C TYR A 355 -5.68 17.09 11.90
N ASP A 356 -6.46 17.28 10.84
CA ASP A 356 -7.69 16.55 10.56
C ASP A 356 -7.49 15.35 9.62
N PHE A 357 -6.33 15.18 8.99
CA PHE A 357 -6.08 14.05 8.10
C PHE A 357 -6.38 12.68 8.75
N GLY A 358 -6.01 12.53 10.02
CA GLY A 358 -6.29 11.32 10.78
C GLY A 358 -7.75 11.17 11.23
N ASN A 359 -8.60 12.17 11.00
CA ASN A 359 -10.03 12.17 11.30
C ASN A 359 -10.88 11.92 10.04
N HIS A 360 -10.30 11.98 8.84
CA HIS A 360 -10.97 11.64 7.60
C HIS A 360 -11.45 10.19 7.61
N GLU A 361 -12.71 9.92 7.26
CA GLU A 361 -13.36 8.61 7.42
C GLU A 361 -12.60 7.48 6.71
N ALA A 362 -12.15 7.71 5.48
CA ALA A 362 -11.36 6.71 4.76
C ALA A 362 -10.03 6.40 5.45
N PHE A 363 -9.40 7.37 6.12
CA PHE A 363 -8.20 7.17 6.91
C PHE A 363 -8.50 6.31 8.15
N ILE A 364 -9.56 6.63 8.89
CA ILE A 364 -9.99 5.89 10.08
C ILE A 364 -10.25 4.43 9.73
N ASN A 365 -11.00 4.16 8.64
CA ASN A 365 -11.35 2.82 8.23
C ASN A 365 -10.12 2.02 7.76
N ALA A 366 -9.20 2.62 7.01
CA ALA A 366 -7.96 1.98 6.61
C ALA A 366 -7.06 1.65 7.81
N CYS A 367 -6.99 2.55 8.78
CA CYS A 367 -6.24 2.36 10.04
C CYS A 367 -6.86 1.24 10.89
N ASN A 368 -8.20 1.19 11.01
CA ASN A 368 -8.91 0.16 11.76
C ASN A 368 -8.69 -1.24 11.18
N GLU A 369 -8.70 -1.39 9.85
CA GLU A 369 -8.38 -2.66 9.21
C GLU A 369 -6.92 -3.10 9.47
N ALA A 370 -5.97 -2.17 9.37
CA ALA A 370 -4.57 -2.46 9.65
C ALA A 370 -4.37 -2.86 11.12
N ASN A 371 -5.03 -2.15 12.06
CA ASN A 371 -5.04 -2.47 13.48
C ASN A 371 -5.66 -3.84 13.77
N SER A 372 -6.74 -4.21 13.08
CA SER A 372 -7.38 -5.51 13.23
C SER A 372 -6.42 -6.65 12.85
N ALA A 373 -5.71 -6.51 11.72
CA ALA A 373 -4.72 -7.48 11.28
C ALA A 373 -3.52 -7.56 12.26
N HIS A 374 -3.04 -6.41 12.74
CA HIS A 374 -1.98 -6.35 13.74
C HIS A 374 -2.37 -7.08 15.03
N ARG A 375 -3.58 -6.86 15.55
CA ARG A 375 -4.11 -7.57 16.73
C ARG A 375 -4.21 -9.07 16.48
N ARG A 376 -4.71 -9.50 15.31
CA ARG A 376 -4.82 -10.91 14.95
C ARG A 376 -3.46 -11.63 15.03
N LEU A 377 -2.39 -11.00 14.56
CA LEU A 377 -1.03 -11.56 14.67
C LEU A 377 -0.53 -11.53 16.12
N ALA A 378 -0.81 -10.46 16.87
CA ALA A 378 -0.45 -10.36 18.29
C ALA A 378 -1.12 -11.47 19.10
N ASP A 379 -2.43 -11.69 18.93
CA ASP A 379 -3.19 -12.75 19.58
C ASP A 379 -2.67 -14.16 19.23
N TYR A 380 -2.24 -14.33 17.97
CA TYR A 380 -1.60 -15.57 17.55
C TYR A 380 -0.28 -15.80 18.30
N CYS A 381 0.57 -14.78 18.43
CA CYS A 381 1.83 -14.87 19.16
C CYS A 381 1.63 -15.12 20.67
N VAL A 382 0.61 -14.52 21.28
CA VAL A 382 0.25 -14.78 22.70
C VAL A 382 -0.06 -16.27 22.91
N ARG A 383 -0.74 -16.92 21.98
CA ARG A 383 -1.05 -18.37 22.09
C ARG A 383 0.17 -19.28 21.92
N LEU A 384 1.20 -18.81 21.23
CA LEU A 384 2.41 -19.60 20.95
C LEU A 384 3.48 -19.47 22.02
N CYS A 385 3.61 -18.30 22.65
CA CYS A 385 4.60 -18.10 23.70
C CYS A 385 4.12 -18.68 25.00
N PRO A 386 4.91 -19.53 25.68
CA PRO A 386 4.54 -20.02 26.99
C PRO A 386 4.38 -18.87 27.97
N VAL A 387 3.23 -18.83 28.64
CA VAL A 387 3.02 -17.87 29.74
C VAL A 387 4.15 -18.05 30.75
N THR A 388 5.02 -17.07 30.85
CA THR A 388 6.18 -17.17 31.74
C THR A 388 5.71 -17.46 33.17
N LYS A 389 6.35 -18.43 33.83
CA LYS A 389 6.01 -18.84 35.25
C LYS A 389 5.81 -17.64 36.21
N PRO A 390 6.52 -16.48 36.11
CA PRO A 390 6.26 -15.31 36.91
C PRO A 390 4.85 -14.74 36.79
N PHE A 391 4.30 -14.68 35.57
CA PHE A 391 2.96 -14.13 35.35
C PHE A 391 1.86 -15.06 35.90
N LYS A 392 2.02 -16.36 35.77
CA LYS A 392 1.13 -17.37 36.39
C LYS A 392 1.18 -17.29 37.91
N ARG A 393 2.36 -17.06 38.51
CA ARG A 393 2.53 -16.84 39.94
C ARG A 393 1.92 -15.51 40.39
N ALA A 394 2.11 -14.42 39.65
CA ALA A 394 1.53 -13.12 39.97
C ALA A 394 0.00 -13.13 39.80
N LEU A 395 -0.53 -13.79 38.76
CA LEU A 395 -1.98 -13.95 38.56
C LEU A 395 -2.59 -14.83 39.66
N ASN A 396 -1.96 -15.95 40.01
CA ASN A 396 -2.42 -16.80 41.10
C ASN A 396 -2.33 -16.10 42.45
N ALA A 397 -1.31 -15.27 42.71
CA ALA A 397 -1.19 -14.45 43.91
C ALA A 397 -2.27 -13.35 43.95
N LEU A 398 -2.59 -12.71 42.84
CA LEU A 398 -3.68 -11.73 42.73
C LEU A 398 -5.05 -12.39 42.93
N LEU A 399 -5.30 -13.54 42.31
CA LEU A 399 -6.55 -14.29 42.49
C LEU A 399 -6.70 -14.83 43.91
N ALA A 400 -5.60 -15.27 44.56
CA ALA A 400 -5.62 -15.67 45.95
C ALA A 400 -5.86 -14.49 46.91
N ALA A 401 -5.37 -13.30 46.59
CA ALA A 401 -5.61 -12.08 47.36
C ALA A 401 -7.04 -11.54 47.20
N GLU A 402 -7.64 -11.64 46.02
CA GLU A 402 -9.00 -11.13 45.78
C GLU A 402 -10.12 -12.12 46.14
N PHE A 403 -9.87 -13.42 46.04
CA PHE A 403 -10.92 -14.43 46.21
C PHE A 403 -10.75 -15.38 47.41
N GLY A 404 -9.72 -15.19 48.25
CA GLY A 404 -9.58 -15.91 49.52
C GLY A 404 -9.55 -17.44 49.42
N VAL A 405 -9.16 -18.02 48.29
CA VAL A 405 -9.08 -19.47 48.12
C VAL A 405 -7.70 -19.92 48.61
N ILE A 406 -7.69 -20.44 49.82
CA ILE A 406 -6.56 -21.19 50.38
C ILE A 406 -6.52 -22.54 49.68
N ALA A 407 -5.32 -22.94 49.23
CA ALA A 407 -5.01 -24.20 48.55
C ALA A 407 -5.36 -25.43 49.37
#